data_4b77c5d1001e0199410f447e9d8645fd
#
_entry.id   4b77c5d1001e0199410f447e9d8645fd
#
_cell.length_a   1.000
_cell.length_b   1.000
_cell.length_c   1.000
_cell.angle_alpha   90.00
_cell.angle_beta   90.00
_cell.angle_gamma   90.00
#
_symmetry.space_group_name_H-M   'P 1'
#
loop_
_entity.id
_entity.type
_entity.pdbx_description
1 polymer ?
#
loop_
_entity_poly.entity_id
_entity_poly.type
_entity_poly.pdbx_seq_one_letter_code
_entity_poly.pdbx_strand_id
1 'polypeptide(L)'
;MSTKAGVPEGSAYHFFANRYDLLAALANQLAQGFADAYSQPIAREDIHNWHDLADLIVDRAVAIYRSSNVASQIWLSGRTPAQVRLADHVSDRAVSGFLFSIFDSLFVMPELPHDSDPFFFFLELCDVPLSISMIEHGEIRDDMVEEAKRVGKGYLSTYLPPVLTKRPPEESAS
;
A
#
# COMPACT_ATOMS: atom_id res chain seq x y z
N MET A 1 -31.79 2.61 5.29
CA MET A 1 -31.87 3.83 6.15
C MET A 1 -30.48 4.07 6.69
N SER A 2 -29.76 5.03 6.11
CA SER A 2 -28.37 5.34 6.46
C SER A 2 -28.37 6.29 7.65
N THR A 3 -27.89 5.85 8.79
CA THR A 3 -27.65 6.71 9.96
C THR A 3 -26.45 7.60 9.65
N LYS A 4 -26.71 8.84 9.24
CA LYS A 4 -25.71 9.91 9.19
C LYS A 4 -25.13 10.06 10.60
N ALA A 5 -23.81 9.88 10.75
CA ALA A 5 -23.11 10.30 11.95
C ALA A 5 -23.36 11.80 12.12
N GLY A 6 -24.00 12.17 13.25
CA GLY A 6 -24.46 13.53 13.55
C GLY A 6 -23.32 14.47 13.93
N VAL A 7 -22.30 14.60 13.09
CA VAL A 7 -21.29 15.66 13.20
C VAL A 7 -21.80 16.82 12.35
N PRO A 8 -22.08 18.03 12.94
CA PRO A 8 -22.49 19.19 12.19
C PRO A 8 -21.42 19.53 11.13
N GLU A 9 -21.82 19.76 9.89
CA GLU A 9 -20.92 20.17 8.79
C GLU A 9 -20.01 21.35 9.17
N GLY A 10 -20.48 22.26 10.04
CA GLY A 10 -19.70 23.37 10.57
C GLY A 10 -18.55 23.01 11.49
N SER A 11 -18.51 21.79 12.07
CA SER A 11 -17.49 21.42 13.04
C SER A 11 -16.16 21.06 12.37
N ALA A 12 -16.19 20.50 11.17
CA ALA A 12 -14.99 20.16 10.40
C ALA A 12 -14.24 21.42 9.91
N TYR A 13 -14.96 22.46 9.51
CA TYR A 13 -14.38 23.73 9.05
C TYR A 13 -13.67 24.55 10.15
N HIS A 14 -13.87 24.21 11.42
CA HIS A 14 -13.13 24.84 12.52
C HIS A 14 -11.68 24.32 12.66
N PHE A 15 -11.39 23.13 12.14
CA PHE A 15 -10.07 22.49 12.26
C PHE A 15 -9.27 22.52 10.96
N PHE A 16 -9.93 22.70 9.81
CA PHE A 16 -9.26 22.70 8.50
C PHE A 16 -9.63 23.95 7.74
N ALA A 17 -8.64 24.69 7.24
CA ALA A 17 -8.85 25.95 6.52
C ALA A 17 -9.63 25.76 5.20
N ASN A 18 -9.59 24.56 4.64
CA ASN A 18 -10.33 24.18 3.43
C ASN A 18 -10.45 22.65 3.30
N ARG A 19 -11.24 22.19 2.31
CA ARG A 19 -11.48 20.77 2.06
C ARG A 19 -10.19 20.00 1.68
N TYR A 20 -9.19 20.68 1.12
CA TYR A 20 -7.95 20.05 0.71
C TYR A 20 -7.07 19.72 1.92
N ASP A 21 -7.05 20.59 2.93
CA ASP A 21 -6.36 20.35 4.21
C ASP A 21 -6.95 19.13 4.93
N LEU A 22 -8.29 19.00 4.90
CA LEU A 22 -8.98 17.82 5.43
C LEU A 22 -8.56 16.54 4.67
N LEU A 23 -8.56 16.59 3.34
CA LEU A 23 -8.18 15.44 2.52
C LEU A 23 -6.70 15.08 2.73
N ALA A 24 -5.81 16.07 2.84
CA ALA A 24 -4.40 15.84 3.13
C ALA A 24 -4.20 15.21 4.51
N ALA A 25 -4.94 15.67 5.53
CA ALA A 25 -4.89 15.08 6.87
C ALA A 25 -5.39 13.62 6.88
N LEU A 26 -6.47 13.33 6.14
CA LEU A 26 -6.96 11.97 5.97
C LEU A 26 -5.95 11.10 5.21
N ALA A 27 -5.32 11.64 4.16
CA ALA A 27 -4.26 10.97 3.42
C ALA A 27 -3.10 10.58 4.35
N ASN A 28 -2.60 11.52 5.15
CA ASN A 28 -1.53 11.26 6.11
C ASN A 28 -1.92 10.20 7.16
N GLN A 29 -3.14 10.25 7.67
CA GLN A 29 -3.64 9.26 8.61
C GLN A 29 -3.67 7.85 8.00
N LEU A 30 -4.07 7.75 6.75
CA LEU A 30 -4.15 6.47 6.04
C LEU A 30 -2.76 5.96 5.65
N ALA A 31 -1.85 6.85 5.23
CA ALA A 31 -0.44 6.48 4.99
C ALA A 31 0.20 5.88 6.25
N GLN A 32 -0.09 6.45 7.44
CA GLN A 32 0.34 5.86 8.72
C GLN A 32 -0.28 4.48 8.93
N GLY A 33 -1.57 4.30 8.60
CA GLY A 33 -2.24 3.00 8.68
C GLY A 33 -1.59 1.93 7.80
N PHE A 34 -1.15 2.28 6.59
CA PHE A 34 -0.38 1.39 5.71
C PHE A 34 0.99 1.07 6.30
N ALA A 35 1.73 2.07 6.79
CA ALA A 35 3.02 1.85 7.43
C ALA A 35 2.90 0.91 8.64
N ASP A 36 1.88 1.09 9.47
CA ASP A 36 1.59 0.23 10.62
C ASP A 36 1.26 -1.21 10.19
N ALA A 37 0.46 -1.37 9.13
CA ALA A 37 0.12 -2.69 8.60
C ALA A 37 1.33 -3.42 8.01
N TYR A 38 2.16 -2.72 7.26
CA TYR A 38 3.38 -3.29 6.68
C TYR A 38 4.42 -3.63 7.75
N SER A 39 4.41 -2.91 8.89
CA SER A 39 5.28 -3.16 10.05
C SER A 39 4.84 -4.37 10.90
N GLN A 40 3.66 -4.94 10.66
CA GLN A 40 3.21 -6.11 11.42
C GLN A 40 4.22 -7.25 11.28
N PRO A 41 4.43 -8.07 12.34
CA PRO A 41 5.32 -9.21 12.28
C PRO A 41 5.07 -10.10 11.06
N ILE A 42 6.14 -10.58 10.47
CA ILE A 42 6.11 -11.53 9.35
C ILE A 42 6.62 -12.87 9.88
N ALA A 43 5.78 -13.90 9.81
CA ALA A 43 6.18 -15.26 10.10
C ALA A 43 7.11 -15.75 8.99
N ARG A 44 8.42 -15.80 9.28
CA ARG A 44 9.45 -16.14 8.28
C ARG A 44 9.29 -17.55 7.70
N GLU A 45 8.66 -18.44 8.45
CA GLU A 45 8.30 -19.80 8.05
C GLU A 45 7.26 -19.82 6.92
N ASP A 46 6.36 -18.84 6.85
CA ASP A 46 5.33 -18.75 5.83
C ASP A 46 5.85 -18.11 4.52
N ILE A 47 6.99 -17.44 4.58
CA ILE A 47 7.60 -16.80 3.41
C ILE A 47 8.64 -17.73 2.80
N HIS A 48 8.29 -18.46 1.75
CA HIS A 48 9.21 -19.39 1.08
C HIS A 48 10.05 -18.72 0.00
N ASN A 49 9.50 -17.71 -0.65
CA ASN A 49 10.13 -16.92 -1.70
C ASN A 49 9.66 -15.47 -1.66
N TRP A 50 10.24 -14.60 -2.47
CA TRP A 50 9.88 -13.19 -2.48
C TRP A 50 8.47 -12.92 -3.05
N HIS A 51 7.90 -13.86 -3.84
CA HIS A 51 6.52 -13.73 -4.32
C HIS A 51 5.51 -13.85 -3.17
N ASP A 52 5.77 -14.73 -2.19
CA ASP A 52 4.91 -14.86 -0.99
C ASP A 52 4.91 -13.55 -0.19
N LEU A 53 6.07 -12.89 -0.11
CA LEU A 53 6.18 -11.59 0.56
C LEU A 53 5.44 -10.50 -0.21
N ALA A 54 5.56 -10.46 -1.53
CA ALA A 54 4.82 -9.52 -2.36
C ALA A 54 3.30 -9.71 -2.22
N ASP A 55 2.83 -10.96 -2.22
CA ASP A 55 1.42 -11.28 -2.00
C ASP A 55 0.93 -10.83 -0.62
N LEU A 56 1.73 -11.07 0.45
CA LEU A 56 1.43 -10.61 1.79
C LEU A 56 1.29 -9.07 1.87
N ILE A 57 2.16 -8.32 1.19
CA ILE A 57 2.08 -6.85 1.13
C ILE A 57 0.77 -6.40 0.49
N VAL A 58 0.38 -7.01 -0.63
CA VAL A 58 -0.90 -6.70 -1.29
C VAL A 58 -2.09 -7.06 -0.38
N ASP A 59 -2.06 -8.22 0.28
CA ASP A 59 -3.14 -8.63 1.20
C ASP A 59 -3.29 -7.65 2.38
N ARG A 60 -2.19 -7.14 2.92
CA ARG A 60 -2.22 -6.12 3.98
C ARG A 60 -2.83 -4.80 3.50
N ALA A 61 -2.48 -4.35 2.29
CA ALA A 61 -3.09 -3.16 1.68
C ALA A 61 -4.59 -3.35 1.47
N VAL A 62 -4.99 -4.48 0.89
CA VAL A 62 -6.40 -4.83 0.66
C VAL A 62 -7.20 -4.87 1.97
N ALA A 63 -6.62 -5.40 3.05
CA ALA A 63 -7.26 -5.42 4.36
C ALA A 63 -7.56 -3.99 4.87
N ILE A 64 -6.66 -3.02 4.66
CA ILE A 64 -6.88 -1.61 5.01
C ILE A 64 -7.99 -1.02 4.15
N TYR A 65 -7.91 -1.19 2.83
CA TYR A 65 -8.94 -0.67 1.92
C TYR A 65 -10.34 -1.23 2.25
N ARG A 66 -10.44 -2.52 2.56
CA ARG A 66 -11.70 -3.16 2.94
C ARG A 66 -12.21 -2.74 4.31
N SER A 67 -11.31 -2.42 5.25
CA SER A 67 -11.68 -1.97 6.58
C SER A 67 -12.15 -0.51 6.63
N SER A 68 -11.78 0.30 5.64
CA SER A 68 -12.02 1.73 5.60
C SER A 68 -12.60 2.18 4.26
N ASN A 69 -13.90 2.46 4.24
CA ASN A 69 -14.55 3.07 3.08
C ASN A 69 -13.91 4.41 2.70
N VAL A 70 -13.36 5.14 3.67
CA VAL A 70 -12.65 6.42 3.43
C VAL A 70 -11.36 6.14 2.66
N ALA A 71 -10.58 5.12 3.05
CA ALA A 71 -9.37 4.73 2.36
C ALA A 71 -9.65 4.38 0.89
N SER A 72 -10.58 3.44 0.64
CA SER A 72 -10.92 3.02 -0.71
C SER A 72 -11.45 4.18 -1.57
N GLN A 73 -12.24 5.10 -1.00
CA GLN A 73 -12.75 6.27 -1.72
C GLN A 73 -11.67 7.31 -2.03
N ILE A 74 -10.69 7.51 -1.16
CA ILE A 74 -9.60 8.47 -1.41
C ILE A 74 -8.62 7.92 -2.45
N TRP A 75 -8.17 6.66 -2.32
CA TRP A 75 -7.11 6.13 -3.18
C TRP A 75 -7.62 5.44 -4.44
N LEU A 76 -8.72 4.68 -4.34
CA LEU A 76 -9.12 3.78 -5.43
C LEU A 76 -10.27 4.34 -6.29
N SER A 77 -10.96 5.42 -5.89
CA SER A 77 -12.12 5.90 -6.64
C SER A 77 -11.80 6.70 -7.91
N GLY A 78 -10.54 7.03 -8.16
CA GLY A 78 -10.13 7.89 -9.27
C GLY A 78 -10.56 9.38 -9.13
N ARG A 79 -11.14 9.76 -7.98
CA ARG A 79 -11.65 11.12 -7.71
C ARG A 79 -10.71 11.97 -6.85
N THR A 80 -9.53 11.46 -6.53
CA THR A 80 -8.55 12.14 -5.69
C THR A 80 -8.03 13.40 -6.40
N PRO A 81 -8.10 14.59 -5.78
CA PRO A 81 -7.52 15.80 -6.36
C PRO A 81 -6.01 15.65 -6.58
N ALA A 82 -5.50 16.29 -7.65
CA ALA A 82 -4.08 16.18 -8.03
C ALA A 82 -3.11 16.58 -6.90
N GLN A 83 -3.48 17.60 -6.08
CA GLN A 83 -2.65 18.05 -4.95
C GLN A 83 -2.54 16.97 -3.86
N VAL A 84 -3.64 16.24 -3.59
CA VAL A 84 -3.65 15.13 -2.62
C VAL A 84 -2.85 13.96 -3.16
N ARG A 85 -2.98 13.66 -4.45
CA ARG A 85 -2.18 12.61 -5.13
C ARG A 85 -0.69 12.92 -5.11
N LEU A 86 -0.29 14.18 -5.28
CA LEU A 86 1.11 14.57 -5.19
C LEU A 86 1.67 14.37 -3.76
N ALA A 87 0.89 14.68 -2.73
CA ALA A 87 1.27 14.42 -1.33
C ALA A 87 1.37 12.91 -1.05
N ASP A 88 0.48 12.13 -1.64
CA ASP A 88 0.47 10.68 -1.58
C ASP A 88 1.75 10.06 -2.17
N HIS A 89 2.14 10.45 -3.36
CA HIS A 89 3.40 9.99 -3.98
C HIS A 89 4.65 10.25 -3.12
N VAL A 90 4.66 11.33 -2.30
CA VAL A 90 5.74 11.57 -1.34
C VAL A 90 5.71 10.54 -0.21
N SER A 91 4.53 10.20 0.29
CA SER A 91 4.34 9.16 1.30
C SER A 91 4.67 7.78 0.76
N ASP A 92 4.25 7.47 -0.48
CA ASP A 92 4.49 6.17 -1.12
C ASP A 92 5.98 5.91 -1.35
N ARG A 93 6.77 6.96 -1.64
CA ARG A 93 8.23 6.83 -1.71
C ARG A 93 8.86 6.52 -0.36
N ALA A 94 8.33 7.03 0.74
CA ALA A 94 8.79 6.65 2.09
C ALA A 94 8.40 5.20 2.40
N VAL A 95 7.18 4.80 2.03
CA VAL A 95 6.69 3.42 2.17
C VAL A 95 7.50 2.47 1.29
N SER A 96 7.85 2.86 0.06
CA SER A 96 8.65 2.01 -0.85
C SER A 96 10.03 1.69 -0.26
N GLY A 97 10.71 2.67 0.32
CA GLY A 97 11.98 2.46 1.02
C GLY A 97 11.84 1.51 2.22
N PHE A 98 10.73 1.61 2.95
CA PHE A 98 10.43 0.68 4.03
C PHE A 98 10.15 -0.74 3.51
N LEU A 99 9.38 -0.90 2.43
CA LEU A 99 9.15 -2.21 1.81
C LEU A 99 10.45 -2.83 1.32
N PHE A 100 11.33 -2.05 0.67
CA PHE A 100 12.65 -2.54 0.30
C PHE A 100 13.40 -3.10 1.52
N SER A 101 13.36 -2.40 2.66
CA SER A 101 14.03 -2.87 3.89
C SER A 101 13.43 -4.18 4.42
N ILE A 102 12.11 -4.38 4.29
CA ILE A 102 11.46 -5.66 4.63
C ILE A 102 11.98 -6.78 3.73
N PHE A 103 12.01 -6.57 2.40
CA PHE A 103 12.55 -7.54 1.46
C PHE A 103 14.02 -7.85 1.76
N ASP A 104 14.85 -6.81 1.99
CA ASP A 104 16.27 -6.98 2.29
C ASP A 104 16.53 -7.67 3.65
N SER A 105 15.62 -7.53 4.61
CA SER A 105 15.71 -8.27 5.89
C SER A 105 15.49 -9.78 5.74
N LEU A 106 14.76 -10.20 4.72
CA LEU A 106 14.39 -11.59 4.47
C LEU A 106 15.22 -12.25 3.37
N PHE A 107 15.67 -11.47 2.39
CA PHE A 107 16.35 -11.94 1.19
C PHE A 107 17.63 -11.15 0.91
N VAL A 108 18.56 -11.77 0.23
CA VAL A 108 19.73 -11.08 -0.35
C VAL A 108 19.25 -10.37 -1.63
N MET A 109 19.07 -9.06 -1.53
CA MET A 109 18.57 -8.26 -2.64
C MET A 109 19.67 -8.00 -3.68
N PRO A 110 19.32 -7.99 -4.99
CA PRO A 110 20.23 -7.53 -6.02
C PRO A 110 20.39 -6.01 -5.95
N GLU A 111 21.41 -5.49 -6.60
CA GLU A 111 21.54 -4.05 -6.83
C GLU A 111 20.40 -3.58 -7.73
N LEU A 112 19.62 -2.61 -7.23
CA LEU A 112 18.52 -2.00 -7.97
C LEU A 112 18.98 -0.73 -8.69
N PRO A 113 18.34 -0.34 -9.80
CA PRO A 113 18.69 0.89 -10.51
C PRO A 113 18.54 2.13 -9.62
N HIS A 114 19.52 3.03 -9.65
CA HIS A 114 19.50 4.27 -8.87
C HIS A 114 18.50 5.32 -9.37
N ASP A 115 18.09 5.23 -10.63
CA ASP A 115 17.20 6.17 -11.32
C ASP A 115 15.75 5.76 -11.32
N SER A 116 15.42 4.61 -10.72
CA SER A 116 14.04 4.13 -10.57
C SER A 116 13.79 3.66 -9.14
N ASP A 117 12.52 3.64 -8.76
CA ASP A 117 12.06 3.11 -7.47
C ASP A 117 11.07 1.95 -7.74
N PRO A 118 11.60 0.70 -7.89
CA PRO A 118 10.75 -0.43 -8.23
C PRO A 118 9.66 -0.72 -7.18
N PHE A 119 9.90 -0.46 -5.91
CA PHE A 119 8.90 -0.70 -4.87
C PHE A 119 7.81 0.36 -4.84
N PHE A 120 8.12 1.61 -5.21
CA PHE A 120 7.11 2.64 -5.45
C PHE A 120 6.18 2.24 -6.60
N PHE A 121 6.73 1.87 -7.76
CA PHE A 121 5.91 1.42 -8.88
C PHE A 121 5.17 0.10 -8.61
N PHE A 122 5.72 -0.78 -7.80
CA PHE A 122 5.00 -1.97 -7.34
C PHE A 122 3.71 -1.59 -6.62
N LEU A 123 3.75 -0.65 -5.66
CA LEU A 123 2.57 -0.16 -4.94
C LEU A 123 1.55 0.45 -5.90
N GLU A 124 1.98 1.42 -6.71
CA GLU A 124 1.11 2.12 -7.67
C GLU A 124 0.42 1.16 -8.65
N LEU A 125 1.16 0.18 -9.17
CA LEU A 125 0.62 -0.78 -10.13
C LEU A 125 -0.34 -1.79 -9.48
N CYS A 126 -0.12 -2.18 -8.23
CA CYS A 126 -1.05 -3.03 -7.50
C CYS A 126 -2.41 -2.35 -7.26
N ASP A 127 -2.43 -1.02 -7.12
CA ASP A 127 -3.67 -0.28 -6.92
C ASP A 127 -4.53 -0.17 -8.19
N VAL A 128 -3.97 -0.38 -9.38
CA VAL A 128 -4.72 -0.27 -10.64
C VAL A 128 -5.88 -1.27 -10.73
N PRO A 129 -5.70 -2.59 -10.55
CA PRO A 129 -6.82 -3.54 -10.56
C PRO A 129 -7.83 -3.27 -9.43
N LEU A 130 -7.36 -2.89 -8.25
CA LEU A 130 -8.22 -2.56 -7.11
C LEU A 130 -9.08 -1.32 -7.40
N SER A 131 -8.49 -0.31 -8.05
CA SER A 131 -9.19 0.91 -8.48
C SER A 131 -10.26 0.60 -9.53
N ILE A 132 -9.95 -0.24 -10.51
CA ILE A 132 -10.92 -0.71 -11.51
C ILE A 132 -12.09 -1.39 -10.80
N SER A 133 -11.83 -2.30 -9.86
CA SER A 133 -12.87 -2.97 -9.08
C SER A 133 -13.76 -2.00 -8.33
N MET A 134 -13.18 -1.01 -7.66
CA MET A 134 -13.95 0.02 -6.94
C MET A 134 -14.79 0.89 -7.86
N ILE A 135 -14.29 1.26 -9.04
CA ILE A 135 -15.00 2.10 -10.00
C ILE A 135 -16.18 1.34 -10.64
N GLU A 136 -15.98 0.08 -11.01
CA GLU A 136 -16.96 -0.72 -11.73
C GLU A 136 -17.99 -1.39 -10.82
N HIS A 137 -17.58 -1.80 -9.61
CA HIS A 137 -18.40 -2.62 -8.72
C HIS A 137 -18.71 -1.96 -7.37
N GLY A 138 -17.99 -0.89 -7.00
CA GLY A 138 -18.14 -0.23 -5.69
C GLY A 138 -17.51 -1.00 -4.53
N GLU A 139 -16.81 -2.10 -4.82
CA GLU A 139 -16.12 -2.95 -3.84
C GLU A 139 -14.85 -3.56 -4.44
N ILE A 140 -13.95 -4.01 -3.57
CA ILE A 140 -12.74 -4.73 -3.99
C ILE A 140 -13.07 -6.22 -4.07
N ARG A 141 -13.13 -6.76 -5.27
CA ARG A 141 -13.39 -8.17 -5.55
C ARG A 141 -12.13 -9.01 -5.44
N ASP A 142 -12.29 -10.28 -5.05
CA ASP A 142 -11.15 -11.19 -4.85
C ASP A 142 -10.41 -11.50 -6.15
N ASP A 143 -11.10 -11.58 -7.30
CA ASP A 143 -10.46 -11.77 -8.60
C ASP A 143 -9.53 -10.59 -8.97
N MET A 144 -9.90 -9.35 -8.59
CA MET A 144 -9.06 -8.17 -8.79
C MET A 144 -7.91 -8.07 -7.79
N VAL A 145 -8.06 -8.65 -6.59
CA VAL A 145 -6.93 -8.81 -5.65
C VAL A 145 -5.88 -9.75 -6.24
N GLU A 146 -6.29 -10.88 -6.80
CA GLU A 146 -5.37 -11.80 -7.48
C GLU A 146 -4.70 -11.16 -8.71
N GLU A 147 -5.42 -10.28 -9.43
CA GLU A 147 -4.85 -9.52 -10.54
C GLU A 147 -3.83 -8.49 -10.05
N ALA A 148 -4.09 -7.79 -8.94
CA ALA A 148 -3.14 -6.88 -8.30
C ALA A 148 -1.84 -7.60 -7.91
N LYS A 149 -1.93 -8.78 -7.27
CA LYS A 149 -0.79 -9.64 -6.96
C LYS A 149 -0.01 -10.04 -8.21
N ARG A 150 -0.71 -10.41 -9.29
CA ARG A 150 -0.09 -10.80 -10.56
C ARG A 150 0.66 -9.64 -11.19
N VAL A 151 0.04 -8.47 -11.27
CA VAL A 151 0.65 -7.25 -11.83
C VAL A 151 1.89 -6.85 -11.03
N GLY A 152 1.79 -6.80 -9.70
CA GLY A 152 2.91 -6.43 -8.83
C GLY A 152 4.09 -7.39 -8.96
N LYS A 153 3.85 -8.71 -8.88
CA LYS A 153 4.90 -9.72 -9.08
C LYS A 153 5.48 -9.68 -10.50
N GLY A 154 4.64 -9.49 -11.51
CA GLY A 154 5.08 -9.35 -12.90
C GLY A 154 6.02 -8.17 -13.07
N TYR A 155 5.70 -7.03 -12.48
CA TYR A 155 6.57 -5.86 -12.51
C TYR A 155 7.88 -6.09 -11.76
N LEU A 156 7.84 -6.55 -10.51
CA LEU A 156 9.04 -6.82 -9.73
C LEU A 156 9.94 -7.87 -10.38
N SER A 157 9.39 -8.82 -11.14
CA SER A 157 10.17 -9.83 -11.90
C SER A 157 11.08 -9.22 -12.96
N THR A 158 10.88 -7.94 -13.34
CA THR A 158 11.79 -7.24 -14.25
C THR A 158 13.09 -6.78 -13.56
N TYR A 159 13.11 -6.79 -12.23
CA TYR A 159 14.25 -6.37 -11.38
C TYR A 159 14.79 -7.50 -10.51
N LEU A 160 13.92 -8.40 -10.06
CA LEU A 160 14.26 -9.48 -9.15
C LEU A 160 14.36 -10.81 -9.91
N PRO A 161 15.40 -11.63 -9.65
CA PRO A 161 15.46 -12.96 -10.21
C PRO A 161 14.32 -13.85 -9.68
N PRO A 162 13.97 -14.93 -10.38
CA PRO A 162 12.88 -15.83 -9.96
C PRO A 162 13.07 -16.38 -8.54
N VAL A 163 14.32 -16.53 -8.09
CA VAL A 163 14.67 -17.01 -6.76
C VAL A 163 15.68 -16.06 -6.12
N LEU A 164 15.35 -15.57 -4.94
CA LEU A 164 16.27 -14.84 -4.07
C LEU A 164 16.77 -15.76 -2.94
N THR A 165 18.04 -15.61 -2.58
CA THR A 165 18.58 -16.31 -1.42
C THR A 165 17.99 -15.74 -0.14
N LYS A 166 17.40 -16.59 0.71
CA LYS A 166 16.92 -16.16 2.03
C LYS A 166 18.09 -15.79 2.94
N ARG A 167 17.94 -14.69 3.68
CA ARG A 167 18.86 -14.38 4.77
C ARG A 167 18.59 -15.31 5.97
N PRO A 168 19.62 -15.80 6.67
CA PRO A 168 19.42 -16.50 7.93
C PRO A 168 18.73 -15.58 8.92
N PRO A 169 17.99 -16.12 9.91
CA PRO A 169 17.50 -15.32 11.04
C PRO A 169 18.68 -14.60 11.71
N GLU A 170 18.52 -13.33 12.08
CA GLU A 170 19.50 -12.68 12.95
C GLU A 170 19.58 -13.48 14.26
N GLU A 171 20.75 -13.98 14.61
CA GLU A 171 20.98 -14.55 15.92
C GLU A 171 20.74 -13.44 16.94
N SER A 172 19.71 -13.60 17.76
CA SER A 172 19.45 -12.69 18.88
C SER A 172 20.71 -12.65 19.72
N ALA A 173 21.44 -11.53 19.66
CA ALA A 173 22.56 -11.28 20.53
C ALA A 173 22.05 -11.35 21.98
N SER A 174 22.42 -12.42 22.68
CA SER A 174 22.10 -12.67 24.08
C SER A 174 22.88 -11.74 24.98
#